data_2a92a5abbd09a5e97d89381256a7b96c
#
_entry.id   2a92a5abbd09a5e97d89381256a7b96c
#
_cell.length_a   1.000
_cell.length_b   1.000
_cell.length_c   1.000
_cell.angle_alpha   90.00
_cell.angle_beta   90.00
_cell.angle_gamma   90.00
#
_symmetry.space_group_name_H-M   'P 1'
#
loop_
_entity.id
_entity.type
_entity.pdbx_description
1 polymer ?
#
loop_
_entity_poly.entity_id
_entity_poly.type
_entity_poly.pdbx_seq_one_letter_code
_entity_poly.pdbx_strand_id
1 'polypeptide(L)'
;MIIIGEKINGSIPATAKAIAERDEAFIRNLAVRQTETGADYIDVAAGTSPELERETLAWLIGVVQDAVDTPLCIDSSDCNVILDMIPLAKRPGMLNSVSEEHGKCEILLPKVADSEWKIVALTCDNNGISSDAKVKFDIAVTIVEKAKSYGIAVDRLFIDPLVTTISTNSASLLSFNETLASIKNKYPGIHITSGLSNISFGMPYRKAINQQFLTLAMSAGMDSAIMDPTSDDMRSTLYAVEALLGRDRNCRKYLTAFRKGLIGRKPR
;
A
#
# COMPACT_ATOMS: atom_id res chain seq x y z
N MET A 1 0.49 -12.85 -1.64
CA MET A 1 0.16 -11.51 -1.11
C MET A 1 0.39 -10.50 -2.21
N ILE A 2 -0.44 -9.47 -2.33
CA ILE A 2 -0.27 -8.34 -3.27
C ILE A 2 0.73 -7.35 -2.68
N ILE A 3 1.73 -6.94 -3.47
CA ILE A 3 2.80 -6.03 -3.04
C ILE A 3 2.65 -4.70 -3.77
N ILE A 4 2.52 -3.62 -3.01
CA ILE A 4 2.52 -2.24 -3.49
C ILE A 4 3.89 -1.65 -3.12
N GLY A 5 4.71 -1.36 -4.12
CA GLY A 5 6.11 -0.96 -3.91
C GLY A 5 6.23 0.51 -3.49
N GLU A 6 6.74 0.79 -2.29
CA GLU A 6 6.72 2.11 -1.64
C GLU A 6 7.90 3.03 -1.95
N LYS A 7 8.84 2.66 -2.85
CA LYS A 7 10.11 3.39 -2.95
C LYS A 7 10.04 4.72 -3.72
N ILE A 8 9.01 4.92 -4.55
CA ILE A 8 8.84 6.18 -5.30
C ILE A 8 7.92 7.10 -4.50
N ASN A 9 8.44 7.58 -3.38
CA ASN A 9 7.72 8.44 -2.45
C ASN A 9 8.64 9.59 -1.98
N GLY A 10 8.19 10.83 -2.19
CA GLY A 10 8.94 12.04 -1.84
C GLY A 10 9.14 12.25 -0.33
N SER A 11 8.55 11.44 0.55
CA SER A 11 8.88 11.42 1.97
C SER A 11 10.20 10.69 2.27
N ILE A 12 10.72 9.91 1.31
CA ILE A 12 11.99 9.20 1.44
C ILE A 12 13.14 10.13 1.01
N PRO A 13 14.13 10.44 1.86
CA PRO A 13 15.14 11.47 1.57
C PRO A 13 15.86 11.34 0.23
N ALA A 14 16.27 10.13 -0.17
CA ALA A 14 16.93 9.90 -1.45
C ALA A 14 16.00 10.14 -2.65
N THR A 15 14.74 9.72 -2.52
CA THR A 15 13.71 9.93 -3.56
C THR A 15 13.28 11.40 -3.61
N ALA A 16 13.13 12.07 -2.46
CA ALA A 16 12.86 13.50 -2.38
C ALA A 16 13.91 14.32 -3.12
N LYS A 17 15.20 13.98 -2.92
CA LYS A 17 16.30 14.63 -3.65
C LYS A 17 16.19 14.41 -5.16
N ALA A 18 15.97 13.16 -5.60
CA ALA A 18 15.83 12.84 -7.02
C ALA A 18 14.63 13.55 -7.66
N ILE A 19 13.51 13.67 -6.94
CA ILE A 19 12.33 14.42 -7.38
C ILE A 19 12.65 15.90 -7.55
N ALA A 20 13.34 16.52 -6.59
CA ALA A 20 13.71 17.93 -6.64
C ALA A 20 14.69 18.22 -7.79
N GLU A 21 15.59 17.29 -8.08
CA GLU A 21 16.58 17.39 -9.15
C GLU A 21 16.05 16.88 -10.52
N ARG A 22 14.81 16.37 -10.57
CA ARG A 22 14.20 15.73 -11.76
C ARG A 22 15.10 14.61 -12.32
N ASP A 23 15.74 13.82 -11.44
CA ASP A 23 16.60 12.68 -11.81
C ASP A 23 15.76 11.49 -12.29
N GLU A 24 15.42 11.50 -13.58
CA GLU A 24 14.66 10.41 -14.19
C GLU A 24 15.39 9.06 -14.09
N ALA A 25 16.71 9.04 -14.20
CA ALA A 25 17.48 7.80 -14.18
C ALA A 25 17.33 7.09 -12.84
N PHE A 26 17.36 7.84 -11.73
CA PHE A 26 17.13 7.31 -10.39
C PHE A 26 15.70 6.75 -10.23
N ILE A 27 14.68 7.50 -10.66
CA ILE A 27 13.27 7.08 -10.57
C ILE A 27 13.01 5.84 -11.41
N ARG A 28 13.50 5.80 -12.68
CA ARG A 28 13.41 4.63 -13.56
C ARG A 28 14.05 3.40 -12.93
N ASN A 29 15.24 3.54 -12.34
CA ASN A 29 15.92 2.44 -11.65
C ASN A 29 15.11 1.92 -10.47
N LEU A 30 14.50 2.79 -9.66
CA LEU A 30 13.61 2.38 -8.58
C LEU A 30 12.40 1.60 -9.09
N ALA A 31 11.75 2.05 -10.17
CA ALA A 31 10.61 1.37 -10.76
C ALA A 31 10.98 -0.02 -11.25
N VAL A 32 12.07 -0.14 -12.02
CA VAL A 32 12.57 -1.40 -12.55
C VAL A 32 12.90 -2.38 -11.41
N ARG A 33 13.64 -1.93 -10.41
CA ARG A 33 14.03 -2.78 -9.27
C ARG A 33 12.82 -3.29 -8.48
N GLN A 34 11.82 -2.45 -8.23
CA GLN A 34 10.59 -2.85 -7.54
C GLN A 34 9.81 -3.89 -8.37
N THR A 35 9.69 -3.68 -9.68
CA THR A 35 9.06 -4.63 -10.60
C THR A 35 9.80 -5.98 -10.61
N GLU A 36 11.13 -5.98 -10.78
CA GLU A 36 11.95 -7.20 -10.81
C GLU A 36 11.91 -7.97 -9.50
N THR A 37 11.66 -7.30 -8.38
CA THR A 37 11.57 -7.91 -7.05
C THR A 37 10.14 -8.29 -6.65
N GLY A 38 9.17 -8.14 -7.58
CA GLY A 38 7.85 -8.71 -7.45
C GLY A 38 6.77 -7.74 -6.94
N ALA A 39 6.92 -6.43 -7.14
CA ALA A 39 5.82 -5.50 -6.92
C ALA A 39 4.68 -5.75 -7.93
N ASP A 40 3.46 -5.85 -7.43
CA ASP A 40 2.23 -5.95 -8.25
C ASP A 40 1.76 -4.54 -8.69
N TYR A 41 2.06 -3.54 -7.88
CA TYR A 41 1.82 -2.11 -8.14
C TYR A 41 3.02 -1.29 -7.73
N ILE A 42 3.27 -0.17 -8.42
CA ILE A 42 4.25 0.84 -8.01
C ILE A 42 3.53 2.05 -7.41
N ASP A 43 3.68 2.25 -6.12
CA ASP A 43 3.17 3.43 -5.44
C ASP A 43 3.98 4.66 -5.85
N VAL A 44 3.29 5.72 -6.24
CA VAL A 44 3.88 7.00 -6.66
C VAL A 44 3.26 8.14 -5.86
N ALA A 45 4.09 8.74 -5.00
CA ALA A 45 3.73 9.86 -4.14
C ALA A 45 4.70 11.03 -4.33
N ALA A 46 4.17 12.21 -4.64
CA ALA A 46 5.00 13.38 -4.90
C ALA A 46 5.81 13.84 -3.67
N GLY A 47 5.20 13.87 -2.49
CA GLY A 47 5.81 14.31 -1.24
C GLY A 47 6.29 15.78 -1.28
N THR A 48 5.63 16.61 -2.10
CA THR A 48 5.93 18.03 -2.29
C THR A 48 4.84 18.90 -1.65
N SER A 49 5.00 20.23 -1.72
CA SER A 49 3.93 21.13 -1.33
C SER A 49 2.70 20.98 -2.26
N PRO A 50 1.48 21.32 -1.79
CA PRO A 50 0.25 21.17 -2.58
C PRO A 50 0.31 21.83 -3.95
N GLU A 51 1.01 22.97 -4.07
CA GLU A 51 1.13 23.73 -5.32
C GLU A 51 1.95 22.98 -6.39
N LEU A 52 2.92 22.16 -5.96
CA LEU A 52 3.82 21.40 -6.84
C LEU A 52 3.37 19.95 -7.03
N GLU A 53 2.42 19.47 -6.24
CA GLU A 53 2.05 18.06 -6.19
C GLU A 53 1.58 17.54 -7.54
N ARG A 54 0.64 18.25 -8.20
CA ARG A 54 0.09 17.84 -9.50
C ARG A 54 1.15 17.70 -10.57
N GLU A 55 2.00 18.72 -10.72
CA GLU A 55 3.07 18.70 -11.70
C GLU A 55 4.08 17.58 -11.42
N THR A 56 4.45 17.42 -10.14
CA THR A 56 5.43 16.41 -9.73
C THR A 56 4.87 15.00 -9.92
N LEU A 57 3.62 14.77 -9.55
CA LEU A 57 2.98 13.48 -9.68
C LEU A 57 2.78 13.09 -11.15
N ALA A 58 2.38 14.05 -12.01
CA ALA A 58 2.27 13.83 -13.45
C ALA A 58 3.62 13.44 -14.08
N TRP A 59 4.71 14.11 -13.68
CA TRP A 59 6.06 13.76 -14.12
C TRP A 59 6.48 12.36 -13.64
N LEU A 60 6.26 12.01 -12.35
CA LEU A 60 6.56 10.67 -11.81
C LEU A 60 5.80 9.58 -12.57
N ILE A 61 4.50 9.77 -12.82
CA ILE A 61 3.67 8.86 -13.59
C ILE A 61 4.27 8.62 -14.98
N GLY A 62 4.66 9.68 -15.69
CA GLY A 62 5.30 9.57 -16.99
C GLY A 62 6.58 8.75 -16.94
N VAL A 63 7.52 9.11 -16.05
CA VAL A 63 8.83 8.45 -15.91
C VAL A 63 8.68 6.97 -15.55
N VAL A 64 7.78 6.63 -14.63
CA VAL A 64 7.59 5.24 -14.17
C VAL A 64 6.97 4.38 -15.27
N GLN A 65 5.92 4.86 -15.95
CA GLN A 65 5.23 4.14 -17.01
C GLN A 65 6.09 3.93 -18.27
N ASP A 66 7.08 4.78 -18.49
CA ASP A 66 8.05 4.61 -19.58
C ASP A 66 9.15 3.59 -19.23
N ALA A 67 9.31 3.28 -17.95
CA ALA A 67 10.32 2.33 -17.48
C ALA A 67 9.78 0.91 -17.31
N VAL A 68 8.51 0.76 -16.88
CA VAL A 68 7.93 -0.54 -16.53
C VAL A 68 6.44 -0.63 -16.92
N ASP A 69 5.98 -1.87 -17.13
CA ASP A 69 4.57 -2.17 -17.37
C ASP A 69 3.76 -2.43 -16.08
N THR A 70 4.39 -2.45 -14.91
CA THR A 70 3.71 -2.64 -13.63
C THR A 70 2.70 -1.51 -13.41
N PRO A 71 1.42 -1.81 -13.08
CA PRO A 71 0.41 -0.80 -12.82
C PRO A 71 0.80 0.13 -11.67
N LEU A 72 0.33 1.38 -11.74
CA LEU A 72 0.60 2.37 -10.71
C LEU A 72 -0.39 2.26 -9.55
N CYS A 73 0.07 2.63 -8.35
CA CYS A 73 -0.75 3.07 -7.24
C CYS A 73 -0.54 4.59 -7.12
N ILE A 74 -1.56 5.37 -7.47
CA ILE A 74 -1.48 6.84 -7.43
C ILE A 74 -1.78 7.29 -6.00
N ASP A 75 -0.78 7.90 -5.33
CA ASP A 75 -0.87 8.29 -3.93
C ASP A 75 -0.92 9.80 -3.76
N SER A 76 -2.04 10.28 -3.25
CA SER A 76 -2.25 11.66 -2.81
C SER A 76 -3.27 11.73 -1.68
N SER A 77 -3.06 12.67 -0.76
CA SER A 77 -4.05 13.00 0.27
C SER A 77 -5.26 13.80 -0.27
N ASP A 78 -5.16 14.37 -1.48
CA ASP A 78 -6.23 15.11 -2.15
C ASP A 78 -6.84 14.26 -3.29
N CYS A 79 -8.10 13.87 -3.11
CA CYS A 79 -8.84 13.10 -4.12
C CYS A 79 -8.96 13.84 -5.47
N ASN A 80 -8.94 15.16 -5.51
CA ASN A 80 -8.96 15.90 -6.78
C ASN A 80 -7.63 15.74 -7.53
N VAL A 81 -6.51 15.70 -6.81
CA VAL A 81 -5.21 15.36 -7.43
C VAL A 81 -5.25 13.96 -8.00
N ILE A 82 -5.75 12.97 -7.26
CA ILE A 82 -5.91 11.60 -7.77
C ILE A 82 -6.74 11.60 -9.07
N LEU A 83 -7.89 12.29 -9.08
CA LEU A 83 -8.77 12.36 -10.26
C LEU A 83 -8.06 13.00 -11.47
N ASP A 84 -7.27 14.04 -11.25
CA ASP A 84 -6.49 14.71 -12.31
C ASP A 84 -5.39 13.79 -12.89
N MET A 85 -4.88 12.84 -12.10
CA MET A 85 -3.83 11.90 -12.50
C MET A 85 -4.36 10.65 -13.22
N ILE A 86 -5.61 10.24 -13.00
CA ILE A 86 -6.21 9.06 -13.64
C ILE A 86 -6.06 9.06 -15.17
N PRO A 87 -6.33 10.18 -15.89
CA PRO A 87 -6.19 10.20 -17.36
C PRO A 87 -4.75 10.05 -17.86
N LEU A 88 -3.75 10.26 -17.01
CA LEU A 88 -2.33 10.12 -17.36
C LEU A 88 -1.85 8.66 -17.27
N ALA A 89 -2.59 7.81 -16.59
CA ALA A 89 -2.24 6.40 -16.43
C ALA A 89 -2.54 5.61 -17.71
N LYS A 90 -1.57 4.84 -18.20
CA LYS A 90 -1.72 3.99 -19.41
C LYS A 90 -2.75 2.87 -19.22
N ARG A 91 -3.04 2.50 -17.97
CA ARG A 91 -4.00 1.45 -17.60
C ARG A 91 -4.52 1.66 -16.17
N PRO A 92 -5.68 1.10 -15.81
CA PRO A 92 -6.13 1.07 -14.42
C PRO A 92 -5.11 0.37 -13.52
N GLY A 93 -4.93 0.92 -12.33
CA GLY A 93 -4.09 0.41 -11.27
C GLY A 93 -4.80 0.53 -9.92
N MET A 94 -4.20 1.27 -9.00
CA MET A 94 -4.71 1.49 -7.65
C MET A 94 -4.71 2.99 -7.32
N LEU A 95 -5.66 3.41 -6.49
CA LEU A 95 -5.79 4.79 -5.99
C LEU A 95 -5.59 4.77 -4.47
N ASN A 96 -4.68 5.58 -3.97
CA ASN A 96 -4.32 5.70 -2.56
C ASN A 96 -4.45 7.17 -2.15
N SER A 97 -5.52 7.63 -1.47
CA SER A 97 -6.55 6.81 -0.86
C SER A 97 -7.88 7.58 -0.72
N VAL A 98 -8.89 6.86 -0.27
CA VAL A 98 -10.13 7.47 0.27
C VAL A 98 -10.21 7.25 1.78
N SER A 99 -11.01 8.08 2.45
CA SER A 99 -11.37 7.93 3.86
C SER A 99 -12.69 8.67 4.13
N GLU A 100 -13.20 8.58 5.36
CA GLU A 100 -14.35 9.39 5.78
C GLU A 100 -13.98 10.83 6.19
N GLU A 101 -12.75 11.28 5.83
CA GLU A 101 -12.33 12.66 6.01
C GLU A 101 -12.84 13.55 4.87
N HIS A 102 -13.42 14.69 5.21
CA HIS A 102 -13.75 15.78 4.28
C HIS A 102 -14.48 15.36 3.00
N GLY A 103 -15.30 14.31 3.05
CA GLY A 103 -16.08 13.86 1.90
C GLY A 103 -15.27 13.20 0.79
N LYS A 104 -14.08 12.66 1.07
CA LYS A 104 -13.21 12.01 0.08
C LYS A 104 -13.90 10.85 -0.65
N CYS A 105 -14.72 10.07 0.08
CA CYS A 105 -15.50 8.99 -0.54
C CYS A 105 -16.48 9.52 -1.57
N GLU A 106 -17.21 10.60 -1.26
CA GLU A 106 -18.17 11.22 -2.16
C GLU A 106 -17.52 11.89 -3.38
N ILE A 107 -16.27 12.30 -3.26
CA ILE A 107 -15.49 12.91 -4.36
C ILE A 107 -15.00 11.82 -5.32
N LEU A 108 -14.36 10.76 -4.82
CA LEU A 108 -13.64 9.79 -5.65
C LEU A 108 -14.52 8.63 -6.10
N LEU A 109 -15.30 7.99 -5.20
CA LEU A 109 -15.98 6.74 -5.50
C LEU A 109 -16.92 6.82 -6.71
N PRO A 110 -17.81 7.85 -6.84
CA PRO A 110 -18.69 7.93 -8.00
C PRO A 110 -17.96 8.12 -9.34
N LYS A 111 -16.76 8.70 -9.31
CA LYS A 111 -15.95 8.97 -10.52
C LYS A 111 -15.24 7.73 -11.04
N VAL A 112 -15.04 6.72 -10.21
CA VAL A 112 -14.33 5.48 -10.55
C VAL A 112 -15.22 4.24 -10.50
N ALA A 113 -16.52 4.40 -10.29
CA ALA A 113 -17.50 3.32 -10.18
C ALA A 113 -17.45 2.39 -11.38
N ASP A 114 -17.55 2.94 -12.58
CA ASP A 114 -17.57 2.20 -13.87
C ASP A 114 -16.16 1.89 -14.40
N SER A 115 -15.18 1.78 -13.55
CA SER A 115 -13.79 1.50 -13.92
C SER A 115 -13.25 0.23 -13.28
N GLU A 116 -12.01 -0.15 -13.63
CA GLU A 116 -11.31 -1.29 -13.01
C GLU A 116 -10.30 -0.86 -11.92
N TRP A 117 -10.24 0.44 -11.58
CA TRP A 117 -9.35 0.93 -10.55
C TRP A 117 -9.61 0.25 -9.21
N LYS A 118 -8.53 -0.19 -8.55
CA LYS A 118 -8.56 -0.64 -7.15
C LYS A 118 -8.45 0.59 -6.24
N ILE A 119 -8.96 0.48 -5.03
CA ILE A 119 -9.10 1.63 -4.12
C ILE A 119 -8.56 1.25 -2.74
N VAL A 120 -7.54 1.94 -2.28
CA VAL A 120 -7.12 1.90 -0.87
C VAL A 120 -8.05 2.79 -0.07
N ALA A 121 -8.60 2.25 1.02
CA ALA A 121 -9.51 2.95 1.90
C ALA A 121 -9.00 2.93 3.34
N LEU A 122 -8.76 4.11 3.90
CA LEU A 122 -8.20 4.28 5.24
C LEU A 122 -9.32 4.35 6.27
N THR A 123 -9.17 3.63 7.40
CA THR A 123 -10.14 3.63 8.50
C THR A 123 -9.95 4.84 9.43
N CYS A 124 -10.06 6.04 8.87
CA CYS A 124 -10.06 7.31 9.59
C CYS A 124 -11.19 8.23 9.11
N ASP A 125 -11.54 9.18 9.94
CA ASP A 125 -12.56 10.19 9.70
C ASP A 125 -12.07 11.59 10.15
N ASN A 126 -12.96 12.59 10.20
CA ASN A 126 -12.61 13.95 10.62
C ASN A 126 -12.09 14.06 12.07
N ASN A 127 -12.22 13.00 12.88
CA ASN A 127 -11.62 12.91 14.21
C ASN A 127 -10.20 12.34 14.18
N GLY A 128 -9.71 11.93 13.01
CA GLY A 128 -8.40 11.34 12.79
C GLY A 128 -8.38 9.82 12.93
N ILE A 129 -7.21 9.28 13.29
CA ILE A 129 -6.98 7.83 13.42
C ILE A 129 -7.35 7.38 14.82
N SER A 130 -8.38 6.53 14.94
CA SER A 130 -8.75 5.92 16.21
C SER A 130 -7.80 4.78 16.60
N SER A 131 -7.56 4.60 17.91
CA SER A 131 -6.93 3.39 18.46
C SER A 131 -7.92 2.24 18.71
N ASP A 132 -9.24 2.54 18.73
CA ASP A 132 -10.30 1.59 18.97
C ASP A 132 -10.64 0.78 17.71
N ALA A 133 -10.53 -0.55 17.79
CA ALA A 133 -10.81 -1.45 16.69
C ALA A 133 -12.27 -1.38 16.21
N LYS A 134 -13.21 -1.16 17.13
CA LYS A 134 -14.62 -1.03 16.76
C LYS A 134 -14.89 0.24 15.96
N VAL A 135 -14.32 1.37 16.35
CA VAL A 135 -14.44 2.64 15.60
C VAL A 135 -13.87 2.48 14.18
N LYS A 136 -12.67 1.89 14.04
CA LYS A 136 -12.07 1.60 12.74
C LYS A 136 -12.95 0.68 11.88
N PHE A 137 -13.54 -0.35 12.50
CA PHE A 137 -14.47 -1.25 11.82
C PHE A 137 -15.73 -0.53 11.35
N ASP A 138 -16.33 0.33 12.18
CA ASP A 138 -17.53 1.08 11.82
C ASP A 138 -17.25 2.06 10.65
N ILE A 139 -16.08 2.70 10.63
CA ILE A 139 -15.62 3.52 9.49
C ILE A 139 -15.46 2.66 8.24
N ALA A 140 -14.79 1.51 8.34
CA ALA A 140 -14.65 0.60 7.21
C ALA A 140 -16.01 0.17 6.64
N VAL A 141 -16.98 -0.15 7.50
CA VAL A 141 -18.35 -0.49 7.08
C VAL A 141 -18.98 0.68 6.31
N THR A 142 -18.86 1.89 6.82
CA THR A 142 -19.38 3.09 6.13
C THR A 142 -18.79 3.24 4.74
N ILE A 143 -17.48 3.13 4.59
CA ILE A 143 -16.79 3.24 3.29
C ILE A 143 -17.25 2.13 2.34
N VAL A 144 -17.31 0.87 2.81
CA VAL A 144 -17.71 -0.27 1.97
C VAL A 144 -19.16 -0.14 1.50
N GLU A 145 -20.08 0.27 2.39
CA GLU A 145 -21.49 0.43 1.99
C GLU A 145 -21.67 1.62 1.02
N LYS A 146 -20.91 2.71 1.18
CA LYS A 146 -20.86 3.79 0.17
C LYS A 146 -20.35 3.29 -1.17
N ALA A 147 -19.23 2.55 -1.19
CA ALA A 147 -18.68 1.99 -2.42
C ALA A 147 -19.69 1.07 -3.12
N LYS A 148 -20.36 0.19 -2.37
CA LYS A 148 -21.42 -0.67 -2.90
C LYS A 148 -22.61 0.11 -3.45
N SER A 149 -22.99 1.22 -2.85
CA SER A 149 -24.07 2.07 -3.35
C SER A 149 -23.78 2.69 -4.71
N TYR A 150 -22.49 2.85 -5.05
CA TYR A 150 -22.01 3.27 -6.38
C TYR A 150 -21.75 2.09 -7.32
N GLY A 151 -22.04 0.85 -6.91
CA GLY A 151 -21.82 -0.34 -7.75
C GLY A 151 -20.38 -0.87 -7.75
N ILE A 152 -19.52 -0.36 -6.85
CA ILE A 152 -18.13 -0.83 -6.74
C ILE A 152 -18.08 -2.17 -6.04
N ALA A 153 -17.51 -3.17 -6.70
CA ALA A 153 -17.36 -4.52 -6.15
C ALA A 153 -16.36 -4.55 -4.98
N VAL A 154 -16.66 -5.40 -3.98
CA VAL A 154 -15.90 -5.47 -2.72
C VAL A 154 -14.43 -5.87 -2.94
N ASP A 155 -14.15 -6.70 -3.94
CA ASP A 155 -12.79 -7.13 -4.32
C ASP A 155 -11.94 -6.03 -4.99
N ARG A 156 -12.51 -4.85 -5.23
CA ARG A 156 -11.78 -3.65 -5.63
C ARG A 156 -11.30 -2.82 -4.46
N LEU A 157 -11.75 -3.12 -3.25
CA LEU A 157 -11.43 -2.36 -2.04
C LEU A 157 -10.28 -3.01 -1.26
N PHE A 158 -9.31 -2.19 -0.91
CA PHE A 158 -8.15 -2.51 -0.08
C PHE A 158 -8.23 -1.67 1.19
N ILE A 159 -8.81 -2.24 2.24
CA ILE A 159 -8.98 -1.51 3.50
C ILE A 159 -7.65 -1.50 4.26
N ASP A 160 -7.21 -0.33 4.67
CA ASP A 160 -6.11 -0.16 5.62
C ASP A 160 -6.69 0.15 7.01
N PRO A 161 -6.65 -0.81 7.96
CA PRO A 161 -7.07 -0.56 9.35
C PRO A 161 -6.17 0.43 10.08
N LEU A 162 -5.18 0.98 9.44
CA LEU A 162 -4.21 1.94 9.93
C LEU A 162 -3.46 1.48 11.20
N VAL A 163 -2.14 1.42 11.09
CA VAL A 163 -1.27 1.23 12.25
C VAL A 163 -0.61 2.55 12.61
N THR A 164 -0.59 2.85 13.89
CA THR A 164 0.27 3.88 14.47
C THR A 164 1.53 3.22 15.01
N THR A 165 2.58 4.00 15.18
CA THR A 165 3.84 3.46 15.71
C THR A 165 3.68 2.88 17.12
N ILE A 166 4.32 1.74 17.36
CA ILE A 166 4.31 1.10 18.69
C ILE A 166 4.98 1.96 19.76
N SER A 167 5.78 2.97 19.39
CA SER A 167 6.38 3.91 20.34
C SER A 167 5.33 4.77 21.06
N THR A 168 4.19 5.01 20.45
CA THR A 168 3.08 5.82 21.02
C THR A 168 1.83 4.98 21.32
N ASN A 169 1.68 3.81 20.70
CA ASN A 169 0.54 2.93 20.90
C ASN A 169 0.98 1.45 20.86
N SER A 170 1.25 0.89 22.01
CA SER A 170 1.66 -0.53 22.14
C SER A 170 0.59 -1.54 21.71
N ALA A 171 -0.68 -1.16 21.65
CA ALA A 171 -1.79 -2.00 21.20
C ALA A 171 -2.08 -1.89 19.69
N SER A 172 -1.27 -1.13 18.92
CA SER A 172 -1.54 -0.83 17.51
C SER A 172 -1.72 -2.08 16.66
N LEU A 173 -0.86 -3.10 16.79
CA LEU A 173 -1.01 -4.38 16.09
C LEU A 173 -2.28 -5.13 16.50
N LEU A 174 -2.62 -5.14 17.79
CA LEU A 174 -3.80 -5.86 18.29
C LEU A 174 -5.07 -5.23 17.72
N SER A 175 -5.19 -3.91 17.79
CA SER A 175 -6.31 -3.17 17.18
C SER A 175 -6.39 -3.39 15.67
N PHE A 176 -5.26 -3.40 14.96
CA PHE A 176 -5.20 -3.69 13.53
C PHE A 176 -5.76 -5.09 13.22
N ASN A 177 -5.29 -6.12 13.92
CA ASN A 177 -5.71 -7.51 13.67
C ASN A 177 -7.18 -7.74 14.02
N GLU A 178 -7.70 -7.12 15.09
CA GLU A 178 -9.11 -7.19 15.47
C GLU A 178 -10.02 -6.53 14.43
N THR A 179 -9.63 -5.33 13.96
CA THR A 179 -10.34 -4.62 12.89
C THR A 179 -10.36 -5.46 11.61
N LEU A 180 -9.19 -5.97 11.19
CA LEU A 180 -9.02 -6.82 10.02
C LEU A 180 -9.96 -8.04 10.08
N ALA A 181 -9.94 -8.77 11.20
CA ALA A 181 -10.77 -9.96 11.38
C ALA A 181 -12.27 -9.63 11.24
N SER A 182 -12.71 -8.53 11.86
CA SER A 182 -14.10 -8.06 11.79
C SER A 182 -14.50 -7.69 10.36
N ILE A 183 -13.63 -7.01 9.61
CA ILE A 183 -13.87 -6.62 8.21
C ILE A 183 -13.96 -7.86 7.32
N LYS A 184 -13.00 -8.78 7.39
CA LYS A 184 -12.99 -10.00 6.56
C LYS A 184 -14.19 -10.92 6.85
N ASN A 185 -14.64 -11.00 8.10
CA ASN A 185 -15.83 -11.76 8.48
C ASN A 185 -17.11 -11.17 7.88
N LYS A 186 -17.23 -9.84 7.85
CA LYS A 186 -18.42 -9.15 7.31
C LYS A 186 -18.43 -9.10 5.78
N TYR A 187 -17.27 -8.94 5.17
CA TYR A 187 -17.11 -8.75 3.73
C TYR A 187 -16.13 -9.77 3.13
N PRO A 188 -16.56 -11.03 2.89
CA PRO A 188 -15.72 -11.99 2.18
C PRO A 188 -15.28 -11.47 0.81
N GLY A 189 -14.00 -11.63 0.49
CA GLY A 189 -13.42 -11.16 -0.77
C GLY A 189 -12.80 -9.76 -0.72
N ILE A 190 -13.01 -8.98 0.37
CA ILE A 190 -12.33 -7.69 0.54
C ILE A 190 -10.84 -7.89 0.79
N HIS A 191 -10.02 -6.97 0.31
CA HIS A 191 -8.58 -6.97 0.59
C HIS A 191 -8.25 -6.12 1.81
N ILE A 192 -7.21 -6.55 2.56
CA ILE A 192 -6.65 -5.77 3.67
C ILE A 192 -5.21 -5.42 3.35
N THR A 193 -4.92 -4.14 3.42
CA THR A 193 -3.57 -3.59 3.18
C THR A 193 -3.03 -2.87 4.42
N SER A 194 -1.78 -2.47 4.38
CA SER A 194 -1.17 -1.57 5.36
C SER A 194 0.03 -0.84 4.78
N GLY A 195 0.16 0.43 5.13
CA GLY A 195 1.44 1.15 5.08
C GLY A 195 2.38 0.56 6.12
N LEU A 196 3.06 -0.52 5.75
CA LEU A 196 3.69 -1.46 6.67
C LEU A 196 4.71 -0.80 7.60
N SER A 197 5.51 0.12 7.10
CA SER A 197 6.61 0.74 7.84
C SER A 197 6.16 1.74 8.93
N ASN A 198 4.88 2.11 8.98
CA ASN A 198 4.33 3.02 9.98
C ASN A 198 4.41 2.44 11.40
N ILE A 199 4.25 1.12 11.56
CA ILE A 199 4.29 0.43 12.87
C ILE A 199 5.58 0.71 13.65
N SER A 200 6.69 0.96 12.95
CA SER A 200 8.02 1.10 13.55
C SER A 200 8.57 2.54 13.51
N PHE A 201 7.75 3.53 13.14
CA PHE A 201 8.21 4.91 13.05
C PHE A 201 8.79 5.40 14.38
N GLY A 202 9.99 6.04 14.35
CA GLY A 202 10.69 6.50 15.55
C GLY A 202 11.39 5.41 16.38
N MET A 203 11.26 4.12 15.98
CA MET A 203 11.91 3.02 16.70
C MET A 203 13.31 2.74 16.16
N PRO A 204 14.27 2.30 17.01
CA PRO A 204 15.53 1.76 16.54
C PRO A 204 15.31 0.39 15.88
N TYR A 205 16.20 0.02 14.96
CA TYR A 205 16.20 -1.30 14.27
C TYR A 205 14.83 -1.68 13.69
N ARG A 206 14.22 -0.71 12.99
CA ARG A 206 12.87 -0.77 12.40
C ARG A 206 12.60 -2.05 11.61
N LYS A 207 13.62 -2.57 10.93
CA LYS A 207 13.57 -3.78 10.12
C LYS A 207 13.02 -4.98 10.89
N ALA A 208 13.48 -5.24 12.10
CA ALA A 208 13.00 -6.36 12.92
C ALA A 208 11.50 -6.23 13.23
N ILE A 209 11.06 -5.01 13.58
CA ILE A 209 9.66 -4.73 13.88
C ILE A 209 8.79 -4.93 12.62
N ASN A 210 9.23 -4.40 11.48
CA ASN A 210 8.50 -4.53 10.21
C ASN A 210 8.33 -5.98 9.76
N GLN A 211 9.38 -6.83 9.92
CA GLN A 211 9.29 -8.25 9.60
C GLN A 211 8.28 -8.99 10.49
N GLN A 212 8.30 -8.71 11.80
CA GLN A 212 7.36 -9.35 12.72
C GLN A 212 5.93 -8.83 12.51
N PHE A 213 5.75 -7.53 12.24
CA PHE A 213 4.44 -6.98 11.87
C PHE A 213 3.88 -7.66 10.62
N LEU A 214 4.68 -7.77 9.56
CA LEU A 214 4.27 -8.48 8.34
C LEU A 214 3.83 -9.91 8.66
N THR A 215 4.61 -10.65 9.45
CA THR A 215 4.30 -12.03 9.83
C THR A 215 2.97 -12.15 10.57
N LEU A 216 2.76 -11.32 11.58
CA LEU A 216 1.59 -11.36 12.44
C LEU A 216 0.32 -10.86 11.72
N ALA A 217 0.44 -9.81 10.91
CA ALA A 217 -0.68 -9.29 10.12
C ALA A 217 -1.10 -10.26 9.01
N MET A 218 -0.14 -10.90 8.32
CA MET A 218 -0.45 -11.94 7.33
C MET A 218 -1.10 -13.17 7.97
N SER A 219 -0.66 -13.55 9.17
CA SER A 219 -1.29 -14.64 9.94
C SER A 219 -2.73 -14.31 10.33
N ALA A 220 -3.02 -13.04 10.63
CA ALA A 220 -4.38 -12.57 10.91
C ALA A 220 -5.27 -12.46 9.66
N GLY A 221 -4.69 -12.48 8.44
CA GLY A 221 -5.46 -12.44 7.19
C GLY A 221 -5.15 -11.29 6.25
N MET A 222 -4.16 -10.43 6.55
CA MET A 222 -3.69 -9.40 5.62
C MET A 222 -3.19 -10.05 4.32
N ASP A 223 -3.57 -9.51 3.18
CA ASP A 223 -3.29 -10.08 1.87
C ASP A 223 -2.69 -9.09 0.87
N SER A 224 -2.47 -7.85 1.31
CA SER A 224 -1.78 -6.78 0.57
C SER A 224 -0.92 -5.95 1.53
N ALA A 225 0.15 -5.32 1.04
CA ALA A 225 0.93 -4.35 1.82
C ALA A 225 1.65 -3.33 0.92
N ILE A 226 1.68 -2.08 1.39
CA ILE A 226 2.56 -1.03 0.87
C ILE A 226 3.90 -1.22 1.60
N MET A 227 4.92 -1.68 0.88
CA MET A 227 6.20 -2.08 1.47
C MET A 227 7.35 -1.95 0.48
N ASP A 228 8.58 -2.02 0.97
CA ASP A 228 9.78 -2.08 0.13
C ASP A 228 10.03 -3.51 -0.41
N PRO A 229 9.69 -3.81 -1.68
CA PRO A 229 9.94 -5.13 -2.26
C PRO A 229 11.42 -5.37 -2.56
N THR A 230 12.27 -4.33 -2.54
CA THR A 230 13.72 -4.47 -2.78
C THR A 230 14.50 -4.93 -1.56
N SER A 231 13.85 -4.92 -0.37
CA SER A 231 14.44 -5.43 0.87
C SER A 231 14.47 -6.95 0.89
N ASP A 232 15.67 -7.55 0.89
CA ASP A 232 15.85 -9.01 0.98
C ASP A 232 15.16 -9.62 2.20
N ASP A 233 15.20 -8.92 3.33
CA ASP A 233 14.60 -9.39 4.57
C ASP A 233 13.08 -9.39 4.53
N MET A 234 12.48 -8.34 3.95
CA MET A 234 11.03 -8.28 3.79
C MET A 234 10.55 -9.37 2.83
N ARG A 235 11.24 -9.56 1.70
CA ARG A 235 10.92 -10.65 0.76
C ARG A 235 11.09 -12.02 1.40
N SER A 236 12.20 -12.24 2.13
CA SER A 236 12.45 -13.51 2.81
C SER A 236 11.34 -13.82 3.82
N THR A 237 10.93 -12.82 4.60
CA THR A 237 9.80 -12.95 5.52
C THR A 237 8.51 -13.28 4.77
N LEU A 238 8.18 -12.53 3.71
CA LEU A 238 6.98 -12.75 2.91
C LEU A 238 6.90 -14.19 2.38
N TYR A 239 7.94 -14.65 1.68
CA TYR A 239 7.93 -16.01 1.09
C TYR A 239 7.86 -17.09 2.16
N ALA A 240 8.55 -16.90 3.29
CA ALA A 240 8.50 -17.85 4.40
C ALA A 240 7.09 -17.92 5.02
N VAL A 241 6.46 -16.78 5.26
CA VAL A 241 5.09 -16.70 5.82
C VAL A 241 4.05 -17.28 4.85
N GLU A 242 4.13 -16.99 3.54
CA GLU A 242 3.27 -17.60 2.52
C GLU A 242 3.35 -19.15 2.56
N ALA A 243 4.57 -19.70 2.70
CA ALA A 243 4.78 -21.14 2.80
C ALA A 243 4.21 -21.71 4.11
N LEU A 244 4.46 -21.05 5.26
CA LEU A 244 3.98 -21.47 6.58
C LEU A 244 2.45 -21.44 6.69
N LEU A 245 1.80 -20.47 6.02
CA LEU A 245 0.34 -20.34 5.99
C LEU A 245 -0.33 -21.27 4.94
N GLY A 246 0.44 -22.15 4.27
CA GLY A 246 -0.09 -23.07 3.26
C GLY A 246 -0.53 -22.38 1.95
N ARG A 247 -0.21 -21.10 1.77
CA ARG A 247 -0.54 -20.32 0.56
C ARG A 247 0.44 -20.58 -0.59
N ASP A 248 1.56 -21.25 -0.32
CA ASP A 248 2.56 -21.68 -1.30
C ASP A 248 2.60 -23.21 -1.41
N ARG A 249 1.82 -23.76 -2.33
CA ARG A 249 1.72 -25.22 -2.52
C ARG A 249 3.08 -25.84 -2.80
N ASN A 250 3.49 -26.78 -1.95
CA ASN A 250 4.78 -27.49 -2.01
C ASN A 250 5.99 -26.53 -1.95
N CYS A 251 5.87 -25.38 -1.33
CA CYS A 251 6.91 -24.34 -1.20
C CYS A 251 7.52 -23.91 -2.54
N ARG A 252 6.76 -23.97 -3.65
CA ARG A 252 7.27 -23.69 -5.00
C ARG A 252 7.75 -22.26 -5.17
N LYS A 253 6.99 -21.30 -4.66
CA LYS A 253 7.36 -19.87 -4.72
C LYS A 253 8.63 -19.60 -3.91
N TYR A 254 8.68 -20.13 -2.67
CA TYR A 254 9.84 -20.01 -1.78
C TYR A 254 11.12 -20.57 -2.42
N LEU A 255 11.05 -21.82 -2.93
CA LEU A 255 12.18 -22.49 -3.58
C LEU A 255 12.61 -21.76 -4.87
N THR A 256 11.65 -21.24 -5.63
CA THR A 256 11.95 -20.50 -6.85
C THR A 256 12.60 -19.15 -6.53
N ALA A 257 12.11 -18.45 -5.52
CA ALA A 257 12.70 -17.19 -5.06
C ALA A 257 14.14 -17.36 -4.59
N PHE A 258 14.41 -18.44 -3.83
CA PHE A 258 15.77 -18.79 -3.43
C PHE A 258 16.69 -19.09 -4.62
N ARG A 259 16.25 -19.94 -5.57
CA ARG A 259 17.03 -20.27 -6.78
C ARG A 259 17.34 -19.08 -7.67
N LYS A 260 16.41 -18.11 -7.74
CA LYS A 260 16.58 -16.86 -8.47
C LYS A 260 17.41 -15.80 -7.70
N GLY A 261 17.84 -16.11 -6.48
CA GLY A 261 18.56 -15.16 -5.62
C GLY A 261 17.74 -13.94 -5.20
N LEU A 262 16.42 -14.08 -5.19
CA LEU A 262 15.51 -13.03 -4.67
C LEU A 262 15.47 -13.02 -3.15
N ILE A 263 15.80 -14.15 -2.50
CA ILE A 263 15.91 -14.32 -1.05
C ILE A 263 17.16 -15.10 -0.70
N GLY A 264 17.64 -14.97 0.56
CA GLY A 264 18.78 -15.73 1.07
C GLY A 264 20.13 -15.32 0.49
N ARG A 265 20.27 -14.09 -0.02
CA ARG A 265 21.58 -13.58 -0.44
C ARG A 265 22.49 -13.46 0.77
N LYS A 266 23.70 -14.06 0.68
CA LYS A 266 24.74 -13.79 1.66
C LYS A 266 25.11 -12.31 1.59
N PRO A 267 25.30 -11.60 2.73
CA PRO A 267 25.88 -10.27 2.72
C PRO A 267 27.24 -10.37 1.99
N ARG A 268 27.45 -9.51 1.01
CA ARG A 268 28.78 -9.31 0.41
C ARG A 268 29.67 -8.58 1.36
#